data_5bee9b69e55c2455899ff63dfd60a210
#
_entry.id   5bee9b69e55c2455899ff63dfd60a210
#
_cell.length_a   1.000
_cell.length_b   1.000
_cell.length_c   1.000
_cell.angle_alpha   90.00
_cell.angle_beta   90.00
_cell.angle_gamma   90.00
#
_symmetry.space_group_name_H-M   'P 1'
#
loop_
_entity.id
_entity.type
_entity.pdbx_description
1 polymer ?
#
loop_
_entity_poly.entity_id
_entity_poly.type
_entity_poly.pdbx_seq_one_letter_code
_entity_poly.pdbx_strand_id
1 'polypeptide(L)'
;MVETLPALEIGEDERLDLENLATGAFFPVKGFMTREEALSVAHEMRLPTGEVWTIPILLQFREKPRVGPGDTVALLHGGERVALLHVAEAYELDLKALARAVFGTDSETHPGVARLYAKGPYALAGRVEVLKPRPRTPLEKTPEEVRAFFRQRGWRKVVAFQTRNAPHRAHEYLI
;
A
#
# COMPACT_ATOMS: atom_id res chain seq x y z
N MET A 1 13.34 -27.98 14.17
CA MET A 1 12.88 -27.92 12.76
C MET A 1 12.58 -26.47 12.48
N VAL A 2 13.24 -25.86 11.51
CA VAL A 2 12.88 -24.52 11.03
C VAL A 2 11.56 -24.71 10.29
N GLU A 3 10.46 -24.26 10.86
CA GLU A 3 9.16 -24.28 10.21
C GLU A 3 9.27 -23.47 8.91
N THR A 4 9.14 -24.14 7.78
CA THR A 4 9.16 -23.49 6.47
C THR A 4 7.84 -22.75 6.32
N LEU A 5 7.88 -21.43 6.54
CA LEU A 5 6.70 -20.57 6.34
C LEU A 5 6.21 -20.68 4.88
N PRO A 6 4.88 -20.70 4.68
CA PRO A 6 4.32 -20.50 3.35
C PRO A 6 4.93 -19.24 2.73
N ALA A 7 5.21 -19.30 1.43
CA ALA A 7 5.84 -18.19 0.73
C ALA A 7 5.00 -17.77 -0.48
N LEU A 8 4.83 -16.48 -0.68
CA LEU A 8 4.09 -15.88 -1.78
C LEU A 8 4.96 -14.83 -2.47
N GLU A 9 5.06 -14.93 -3.80
CA GLU A 9 5.76 -13.92 -4.60
C GLU A 9 4.88 -12.69 -4.76
N ILE A 10 5.48 -11.49 -4.66
CA ILE A 10 4.84 -10.19 -4.83
C ILE A 10 5.51 -9.39 -5.93
N GLY A 11 4.76 -8.47 -6.53
CA GLY A 11 5.27 -7.54 -7.53
C GLY A 11 5.94 -6.30 -6.94
N GLU A 12 6.43 -5.43 -7.84
CA GLU A 12 7.09 -4.17 -7.45
C GLU A 12 6.12 -3.22 -6.74
N ASP A 13 4.86 -3.14 -7.17
CA ASP A 13 3.86 -2.28 -6.54
C ASP A 13 3.66 -2.67 -5.06
N GLU A 14 3.48 -3.96 -4.77
CA GLU A 14 3.32 -4.47 -3.40
C GLU A 14 4.60 -4.28 -2.59
N ARG A 15 5.77 -4.37 -3.25
CA ARG A 15 7.06 -4.10 -2.62
C ARG A 15 7.17 -2.64 -2.15
N LEU A 16 6.68 -1.68 -2.97
CA LEU A 16 6.61 -0.27 -2.60
C LEU A 16 5.57 -0.01 -1.50
N ASP A 17 4.42 -0.69 -1.55
CA ASP A 17 3.41 -0.60 -0.50
C ASP A 17 3.93 -1.09 0.86
N LEU A 18 4.73 -2.17 0.88
CA LEU A 18 5.42 -2.64 2.09
C LEU A 18 6.31 -1.55 2.70
N GLU A 19 7.09 -0.83 1.89
CA GLU A 19 7.93 0.27 2.37
C GLU A 19 7.09 1.42 2.94
N ASN A 20 6.01 1.78 2.26
CA ASN A 20 5.12 2.85 2.71
C ASN A 20 4.42 2.49 4.03
N LEU A 21 4.01 1.23 4.19
CA LEU A 21 3.46 0.73 5.45
C LEU A 21 4.50 0.74 6.57
N ALA A 22 5.72 0.24 6.30
CA ALA A 22 6.78 0.14 7.29
C ALA A 22 7.33 1.49 7.75
N THR A 23 7.45 2.45 6.82
CA THR A 23 7.95 3.79 7.13
C THR A 23 6.89 4.72 7.72
N GLY A 24 5.63 4.30 7.73
CA GLY A 24 4.49 5.10 8.18
C GLY A 24 4.07 6.19 7.18
N ALA A 25 4.48 6.07 5.91
CA ALA A 25 3.98 6.95 4.84
C ALA A 25 2.47 6.76 4.63
N PHE A 26 1.95 5.56 4.90
CA PHE A 26 0.53 5.24 4.84
C PHE A 26 -0.21 5.37 6.18
N PHE A 27 0.41 5.99 7.21
CA PHE A 27 -0.30 6.20 8.47
C PHE A 27 -1.66 6.91 8.23
N PRO A 28 -2.77 6.41 8.82
CA PRO A 28 -2.87 5.44 9.92
C PRO A 28 -2.94 3.97 9.48
N VAL A 29 -2.91 3.65 8.19
CA VAL A 29 -2.92 2.27 7.67
C VAL A 29 -1.64 1.53 8.10
N LYS A 30 -1.79 0.35 8.71
CA LYS A 30 -0.68 -0.41 9.31
C LYS A 30 -0.38 -1.73 8.62
N GLY A 31 -1.16 -2.07 7.60
CA GLY A 31 -1.04 -3.33 6.87
C GLY A 31 -1.92 -3.35 5.63
N PHE A 32 -1.95 -4.46 4.95
CA PHE A 32 -2.90 -4.65 3.87
C PHE A 32 -4.32 -4.78 4.43
N MET A 33 -5.25 -4.09 3.78
CA MET A 33 -6.60 -3.85 4.29
C MET A 33 -7.45 -5.13 4.33
N THR A 34 -8.22 -5.26 5.40
CA THR A 34 -9.32 -6.23 5.52
C THR A 34 -10.41 -5.91 4.49
N ARG A 35 -11.33 -6.86 4.29
CA ARG A 35 -12.49 -6.65 3.42
C ARG A 35 -13.32 -5.45 3.85
N GLU A 36 -13.55 -5.30 5.16
CA GLU A 36 -14.30 -4.17 5.73
C GLU A 36 -13.60 -2.84 5.43
N GLU A 37 -12.30 -2.74 5.70
CA GLU A 37 -11.51 -1.54 5.41
C GLU A 37 -11.51 -1.20 3.92
N ALA A 38 -11.29 -2.20 3.06
CA ALA A 38 -11.27 -2.02 1.61
C ALA A 38 -12.62 -1.50 1.07
N LEU A 39 -13.74 -2.05 1.54
CA LEU A 39 -15.08 -1.62 1.14
C LEU A 39 -15.43 -0.23 1.70
N SER A 40 -15.09 0.06 2.95
CA SER A 40 -15.27 1.37 3.55
C SER A 40 -14.52 2.44 2.76
N VAL A 41 -13.25 2.18 2.45
CA VAL A 41 -12.44 3.09 1.63
C VAL A 41 -13.02 3.26 0.23
N ALA A 42 -13.43 2.18 -0.41
CA ALA A 42 -13.97 2.23 -1.78
C ALA A 42 -15.28 3.02 -1.89
N HIS A 43 -16.17 2.91 -0.91
CA HIS A 43 -17.50 3.52 -0.95
C HIS A 43 -17.58 4.85 -0.22
N GLU A 44 -16.88 5.00 0.93
CA GLU A 44 -16.95 6.15 1.80
C GLU A 44 -15.72 7.08 1.74
N MET A 45 -14.65 6.64 1.04
CA MET A 45 -13.34 7.31 1.04
C MET A 45 -12.82 7.53 2.46
N ARG A 46 -13.11 6.59 3.37
CA ARG A 46 -12.72 6.60 4.78
C ARG A 46 -12.39 5.21 5.27
N LEU A 47 -11.49 5.16 6.24
CA LEU A 47 -11.31 3.97 7.06
C LEU A 47 -12.52 3.78 8.00
N PRO A 48 -12.80 2.56 8.47
CA PRO A 48 -13.86 2.33 9.47
C PRO A 48 -13.67 3.16 10.75
N THR A 49 -12.45 3.55 11.06
CA THR A 49 -12.08 4.45 12.18
C THR A 49 -12.35 5.93 11.91
N GLY A 50 -12.76 6.28 10.68
CA GLY A 50 -13.24 7.62 10.29
C GLY A 50 -12.22 8.50 9.55
N GLU A 51 -10.96 8.14 9.52
CA GLU A 51 -9.93 8.91 8.80
C GLU A 51 -10.16 8.86 7.28
N VAL A 52 -9.91 9.96 6.62
CA VAL A 52 -9.99 10.04 5.15
C VAL A 52 -8.91 9.19 4.52
N TRP A 53 -9.34 8.27 3.66
CA TRP A 53 -8.47 7.42 2.86
C TRP A 53 -9.17 7.04 1.56
N THR A 54 -8.56 7.26 0.41
CA THR A 54 -9.28 7.30 -0.86
C THR A 54 -9.08 6.12 -1.78
N ILE A 55 -8.04 5.30 -1.55
CA ILE A 55 -7.74 4.12 -2.39
C ILE A 55 -7.38 2.93 -1.48
N PRO A 56 -8.02 1.77 -1.64
CA PRO A 56 -7.68 0.59 -0.85
C PRO A 56 -6.23 0.13 -1.09
N ILE A 57 -5.53 -0.24 -0.02
CA ILE A 57 -4.19 -0.85 -0.06
C ILE A 57 -4.37 -2.36 0.05
N LEU A 58 -4.23 -3.05 -1.06
CA LEU A 58 -4.58 -4.46 -1.22
C LEU A 58 -3.38 -5.32 -1.58
N LEU A 59 -3.30 -6.51 -0.98
CA LEU A 59 -2.39 -7.57 -1.39
C LEU A 59 -3.20 -8.64 -2.13
N GLN A 60 -3.18 -8.58 -3.45
CA GLN A 60 -4.01 -9.39 -4.33
C GLN A 60 -3.25 -10.53 -4.99
N PHE A 61 -3.97 -11.61 -5.28
CA PHE A 61 -3.46 -12.80 -5.99
C PHE A 61 -4.47 -13.29 -7.01
N ARG A 62 -3.97 -13.86 -8.12
CA ARG A 62 -4.82 -14.49 -9.15
C ARG A 62 -5.37 -15.84 -8.68
N GLU A 63 -4.55 -16.57 -7.96
CA GLU A 63 -4.90 -17.87 -7.39
C GLU A 63 -5.15 -17.72 -5.89
N LYS A 64 -6.11 -18.48 -5.37
CA LYS A 64 -6.44 -18.46 -3.95
C LYS A 64 -5.25 -18.96 -3.12
N PRO A 65 -4.63 -18.13 -2.29
CA PRO A 65 -3.56 -18.57 -1.41
C PRO A 65 -4.07 -19.65 -0.42
N ARG A 66 -3.23 -20.65 -0.16
CA ARG A 66 -3.56 -21.73 0.79
C ARG A 66 -3.15 -21.36 2.21
N VAL A 67 -3.56 -20.19 2.64
CA VAL A 67 -3.28 -19.62 3.96
C VAL A 67 -4.52 -18.90 4.48
N GLY A 68 -4.62 -18.74 5.79
CA GLY A 68 -5.78 -18.12 6.43
C GLY A 68 -5.42 -17.33 7.69
N PRO A 69 -6.43 -16.82 8.39
CA PRO A 69 -6.24 -16.05 9.61
C PRO A 69 -5.40 -16.81 10.66
N GLY A 70 -4.39 -16.12 11.22
CA GLY A 70 -3.45 -16.67 12.18
C GLY A 70 -2.15 -17.20 11.56
N ASP A 71 -2.10 -17.43 10.24
CA ASP A 71 -0.87 -17.84 9.57
C ASP A 71 0.11 -16.67 9.46
N THR A 72 1.40 -17.02 9.42
CA THR A 72 2.47 -16.10 9.02
C THR A 72 3.02 -16.54 7.67
N VAL A 73 3.07 -15.62 6.72
CA VAL A 73 3.48 -15.87 5.34
C VAL A 73 4.72 -15.07 5.00
N ALA A 74 5.70 -15.69 4.38
CA ALA A 74 6.85 -14.99 3.81
C ALA A 74 6.46 -14.35 2.48
N LEU A 75 6.63 -13.05 2.35
CA LEU A 75 6.49 -12.33 1.09
C LEU A 75 7.86 -12.28 0.40
N LEU A 76 7.88 -12.79 -0.83
CA LEU A 76 9.08 -12.84 -1.66
C LEU A 76 9.00 -11.80 -2.77
N HIS A 77 10.13 -11.18 -3.09
CA HIS A 77 10.29 -10.34 -4.27
C HIS A 77 11.55 -10.76 -5.02
N GLY A 78 11.37 -11.22 -6.26
CA GLY A 78 12.47 -11.81 -7.04
C GLY A 78 13.08 -13.05 -6.37
N GLY A 79 12.27 -13.86 -5.71
CA GLY A 79 12.69 -15.06 -4.97
C GLY A 79 13.34 -14.77 -3.61
N GLU A 80 13.50 -13.52 -3.21
CA GLU A 80 14.09 -13.12 -1.95
C GLU A 80 13.01 -12.77 -0.91
N ARG A 81 13.15 -13.27 0.32
CA ARG A 81 12.24 -12.93 1.42
C ARG A 81 12.45 -11.49 1.85
N VAL A 82 11.44 -10.64 1.60
CA VAL A 82 11.50 -9.20 1.88
C VAL A 82 10.66 -8.78 3.08
N ALA A 83 9.60 -9.54 3.39
CA ALA A 83 8.72 -9.24 4.51
C ALA A 83 8.02 -10.50 5.05
N LEU A 84 7.41 -10.38 6.23
CA LEU A 84 6.41 -11.30 6.75
C LEU A 84 5.04 -10.61 6.75
N LEU A 85 4.00 -11.37 6.42
CA LEU A 85 2.61 -10.98 6.59
C LEU A 85 1.99 -11.84 7.70
N HIS A 86 1.49 -11.22 8.73
CA HIS A 86 0.65 -11.85 9.75
C HIS A 86 -0.80 -11.78 9.28
N VAL A 87 -1.31 -12.88 8.74
CA VAL A 87 -2.62 -12.91 8.09
C VAL A 87 -3.73 -12.72 9.11
N ALA A 88 -4.48 -11.64 8.96
CA ALA A 88 -5.71 -11.37 9.72
C ALA A 88 -6.96 -11.86 8.98
N GLU A 89 -6.97 -11.76 7.66
CA GLU A 89 -8.08 -12.17 6.82
C GLU A 89 -7.59 -12.64 5.45
N ALA A 90 -8.28 -13.64 4.88
CA ALA A 90 -8.14 -14.07 3.50
C ALA A 90 -9.52 -14.02 2.86
N TYR A 91 -9.70 -13.25 1.79
CA TYR A 91 -11.01 -12.97 1.22
C TYR A 91 -10.98 -12.82 -0.29
N GLU A 92 -12.17 -12.87 -0.89
CA GLU A 92 -12.36 -12.67 -2.33
C GLU A 92 -13.07 -11.34 -2.59
N LEU A 93 -12.59 -10.60 -3.57
CA LEU A 93 -13.08 -9.30 -4.01
C LEU A 93 -14.05 -9.46 -5.19
N ASP A 94 -15.18 -8.76 -5.15
CA ASP A 94 -15.91 -8.44 -6.37
C ASP A 94 -15.17 -7.31 -7.10
N LEU A 95 -14.30 -7.69 -8.04
CA LEU A 95 -13.44 -6.73 -8.75
C LEU A 95 -14.24 -5.70 -9.54
N LYS A 96 -15.41 -6.07 -10.10
CA LYS A 96 -16.26 -5.14 -10.87
C LYS A 96 -16.92 -4.12 -9.97
N ALA A 97 -17.48 -4.57 -8.85
CA ALA A 97 -18.07 -3.68 -7.86
C ALA A 97 -17.00 -2.72 -7.27
N LEU A 98 -15.83 -3.27 -6.93
CA LEU A 98 -14.72 -2.48 -6.42
C LEU A 98 -14.21 -1.45 -7.45
N ALA A 99 -14.07 -1.85 -8.72
CA ALA A 99 -13.65 -0.95 -9.79
C ALA A 99 -14.62 0.23 -9.97
N ARG A 100 -15.93 -0.05 -10.00
CA ARG A 100 -16.95 1.00 -10.09
C ARG A 100 -16.91 1.95 -8.90
N ALA A 101 -16.74 1.44 -7.70
CA ALA A 101 -16.67 2.26 -6.49
C ALA A 101 -15.43 3.16 -6.47
N VAL A 102 -14.25 2.64 -6.84
CA VAL A 102 -12.97 3.37 -6.76
C VAL A 102 -12.74 4.26 -7.99
N PHE A 103 -13.05 3.76 -9.20
CA PHE A 103 -12.70 4.44 -10.46
C PHE A 103 -13.92 5.02 -11.21
N GLY A 104 -15.13 4.77 -10.73
CA GLY A 104 -16.36 5.19 -11.43
C GLY A 104 -16.68 4.36 -12.68
N THR A 105 -15.90 3.36 -13.00
CA THR A 105 -16.05 2.48 -14.17
C THR A 105 -15.48 1.10 -13.91
N ASP A 106 -15.97 0.08 -14.59
CA ASP A 106 -15.42 -1.27 -14.61
C ASP A 106 -14.75 -1.63 -15.96
N SER A 107 -14.59 -0.64 -16.84
CA SER A 107 -13.95 -0.84 -18.15
C SER A 107 -12.44 -0.95 -18.03
N GLU A 108 -11.86 -2.00 -18.62
CA GLU A 108 -10.41 -2.21 -18.67
C GLU A 108 -9.66 -1.18 -19.53
N THR A 109 -10.37 -0.33 -20.26
CA THR A 109 -9.74 0.83 -20.93
C THR A 109 -9.21 1.84 -19.93
N HIS A 110 -9.73 1.84 -18.69
CA HIS A 110 -9.18 2.62 -17.58
C HIS A 110 -7.96 1.88 -16.99
N PRO A 111 -6.75 2.49 -16.97
CA PRO A 111 -5.53 1.79 -16.58
C PRO A 111 -5.56 1.27 -15.14
N GLY A 112 -6.27 1.94 -14.23
CA GLY A 112 -6.46 1.49 -12.84
C GLY A 112 -7.31 0.22 -12.76
N VAL A 113 -8.37 0.12 -13.56
CA VAL A 113 -9.23 -1.07 -13.64
C VAL A 113 -8.46 -2.24 -14.22
N ALA A 114 -7.75 -2.04 -15.33
CA ALA A 114 -6.91 -3.08 -15.93
C ALA A 114 -5.89 -3.63 -14.93
N ARG A 115 -5.26 -2.75 -14.16
CA ARG A 115 -4.29 -3.14 -13.11
C ARG A 115 -4.96 -3.91 -11.97
N LEU A 116 -6.13 -3.47 -11.50
CA LEU A 116 -6.90 -4.15 -10.46
C LEU A 116 -7.26 -5.59 -10.88
N TYR A 117 -7.76 -5.77 -12.11
CA TYR A 117 -8.13 -7.08 -12.63
C TYR A 117 -6.91 -7.98 -12.86
N ALA A 118 -5.80 -7.42 -13.33
CA ALA A 118 -4.58 -8.17 -13.56
C ALA A 118 -4.00 -8.80 -12.29
N LYS A 119 -4.22 -8.18 -11.12
CA LYS A 119 -3.75 -8.69 -9.82
C LYS A 119 -4.60 -9.85 -9.28
N GLY A 120 -5.86 -9.96 -9.70
CA GLY A 120 -6.77 -11.05 -9.36
C GLY A 120 -7.69 -10.77 -8.17
N PRO A 121 -8.65 -11.65 -7.89
CA PRO A 121 -9.72 -11.40 -6.94
C PRO A 121 -9.40 -11.79 -5.49
N TYR A 122 -8.37 -12.61 -5.25
CA TYR A 122 -8.08 -13.09 -3.90
C TYR A 122 -7.17 -12.11 -3.18
N ALA A 123 -7.51 -11.76 -1.94
CA ALA A 123 -6.74 -10.82 -1.15
C ALA A 123 -6.37 -11.39 0.21
N LEU A 124 -5.20 -11.01 0.70
CA LEU A 124 -4.75 -11.24 2.06
C LEU A 124 -4.62 -9.92 2.78
N ALA A 125 -5.18 -9.85 3.98
CA ALA A 125 -5.07 -8.71 4.87
C ALA A 125 -4.22 -9.05 6.09
N GLY A 126 -3.59 -8.03 6.65
CA GLY A 126 -2.88 -8.18 7.90
C GLY A 126 -1.69 -7.25 8.04
N ARG A 127 -1.09 -7.32 9.21
CA ARG A 127 0.09 -6.52 9.56
C ARG A 127 1.32 -7.06 8.86
N VAL A 128 2.16 -6.16 8.38
CA VAL A 128 3.42 -6.49 7.74
C VAL A 128 4.61 -6.21 8.64
N GLU A 129 5.65 -7.03 8.50
CA GLU A 129 6.97 -6.84 9.09
C GLU A 129 8.00 -6.89 7.96
N VAL A 130 8.61 -5.75 7.64
CA VAL A 130 9.63 -5.67 6.59
C VAL A 130 10.95 -6.16 7.13
N LEU A 131 11.48 -7.23 6.53
CA LEU A 131 12.76 -7.85 6.90
C LEU A 131 13.92 -7.22 6.14
N LYS A 132 13.68 -6.84 4.90
CA LYS A 132 14.68 -6.27 4.01
C LYS A 132 14.15 -5.00 3.36
N PRO A 133 14.40 -3.84 3.98
CA PRO A 133 13.99 -2.56 3.39
C PRO A 133 14.73 -2.32 2.06
N ARG A 134 14.07 -1.63 1.15
CA ARG A 134 14.67 -1.20 -0.13
C ARG A 134 15.80 -0.20 0.14
N PRO A 135 16.91 -0.29 -0.60
CA PRO A 135 17.93 0.75 -0.56
C PRO A 135 17.32 2.12 -0.90
N ARG A 136 17.58 3.12 -0.05
CA ARG A 136 17.12 4.50 -0.27
C ARG A 136 18.24 5.34 -0.84
N THR A 137 17.90 6.29 -1.71
CA THR A 137 18.82 7.31 -2.14
C THR A 137 19.06 8.32 -1.01
N PRO A 138 20.14 9.12 -1.05
CA PRO A 138 20.38 10.16 -0.04
C PRO A 138 19.27 11.23 0.04
N LEU A 139 18.47 11.38 -1.02
CA LEU A 139 17.36 12.33 -1.10
C LEU A 139 16.04 11.78 -0.52
N GLU A 140 15.91 10.48 -0.43
CA GLU A 140 14.72 9.85 0.13
C GLU A 140 14.74 9.92 1.66
N LYS A 141 13.67 10.45 2.23
CA LYS A 141 13.48 10.58 3.69
C LYS A 141 12.18 9.92 4.12
N THR A 142 12.20 9.29 5.29
CA THR A 142 10.97 8.81 5.91
C THR A 142 10.14 9.97 6.45
N PRO A 143 8.82 9.77 6.67
CA PRO A 143 7.99 10.78 7.33
C PRO A 143 8.53 11.22 8.70
N GLU A 144 9.16 10.31 9.44
CA GLU A 144 9.77 10.63 10.74
C GLU A 144 11.00 11.53 10.58
N GLU A 145 11.90 11.20 9.66
CA GLU A 145 13.08 12.01 9.34
C GLU A 145 12.68 13.42 8.89
N VAL A 146 11.65 13.53 8.05
CA VAL A 146 11.12 14.82 7.59
C VAL A 146 10.53 15.62 8.75
N ARG A 147 9.72 14.99 9.61
CA ARG A 147 9.18 15.64 10.82
C ARG A 147 10.28 16.08 11.78
N ALA A 148 11.33 15.27 11.96
CA ALA A 148 12.48 15.64 12.77
C ALA A 148 13.19 16.86 12.20
N PHE A 149 13.40 16.89 10.90
CA PHE A 149 13.99 18.04 10.19
C PHE A 149 13.16 19.31 10.39
N PHE A 150 11.83 19.25 10.26
CA PHE A 150 10.96 20.42 10.46
C PHE A 150 11.06 20.94 11.91
N ARG A 151 11.07 20.04 12.90
CA ARG A 151 11.25 20.42 14.31
C ARG A 151 12.60 21.09 14.55
N GLN A 152 13.68 20.54 14.00
CA GLN A 152 15.03 21.10 14.12
C GLN A 152 15.13 22.51 13.52
N ARG A 153 14.40 22.77 12.42
CA ARG A 153 14.33 24.09 11.79
C ARG A 153 13.35 25.05 12.44
N GLY A 154 12.57 24.61 13.42
CA GLY A 154 11.53 25.42 14.04
C GLY A 154 10.37 25.79 13.12
N TRP A 155 10.19 25.05 12.01
CA TRP A 155 9.13 25.32 11.04
C TRP A 155 7.78 24.87 11.57
N ARG A 156 6.81 25.81 11.60
CA ARG A 156 5.44 25.57 12.06
C ARG A 156 4.47 25.34 10.91
N LYS A 157 4.77 25.85 9.74
CA LYS A 157 3.96 25.69 8.52
C LYS A 157 4.88 25.22 7.41
N VAL A 158 4.44 24.19 6.71
CA VAL A 158 5.18 23.57 5.62
C VAL A 158 4.21 23.34 4.48
N VAL A 159 4.61 23.67 3.27
CA VAL A 159 3.91 23.33 2.03
C VAL A 159 4.74 22.34 1.24
N ALA A 160 4.11 21.35 0.66
CA ALA A 160 4.74 20.43 -0.26
C ALA A 160 4.22 20.68 -1.67
N PHE A 161 5.14 20.77 -2.62
CA PHE A 161 4.82 20.87 -4.04
C PHE A 161 5.31 19.61 -4.75
N GLN A 162 4.37 18.90 -5.38
CA GLN A 162 4.67 17.67 -6.12
C GLN A 162 4.54 17.94 -7.63
N THR A 163 5.57 17.62 -8.38
CA THR A 163 5.58 17.72 -9.84
C THR A 163 6.35 16.55 -10.46
N ARG A 164 5.94 16.15 -11.65
CA ARG A 164 6.68 15.20 -12.50
C ARG A 164 7.48 15.90 -13.59
N ASN A 165 7.33 17.22 -13.70
CA ASN A 165 8.02 18.05 -14.69
C ASN A 165 9.17 18.81 -14.04
N ALA A 166 10.15 19.23 -14.82
CA ALA A 166 11.21 20.10 -14.34
C ALA A 166 10.61 21.41 -13.79
N PRO A 167 10.97 21.85 -12.57
CA PRO A 167 10.51 23.11 -12.02
C PRO A 167 10.93 24.29 -12.91
N HIS A 168 10.04 25.28 -13.04
CA HIS A 168 10.30 26.53 -13.75
C HIS A 168 9.64 27.70 -13.02
N ARG A 169 9.86 28.94 -13.48
CA ARG A 169 9.42 30.18 -12.79
C ARG A 169 7.93 30.20 -12.43
N ALA A 170 7.06 29.60 -13.23
CA ALA A 170 5.62 29.54 -12.89
C ALA A 170 5.36 28.67 -11.65
N HIS A 171 6.12 27.58 -11.46
CA HIS A 171 6.02 26.77 -10.23
C HIS A 171 6.53 27.54 -9.01
N GLU A 172 7.64 28.25 -9.15
CA GLU A 172 8.19 29.13 -8.09
C GLU A 172 7.17 30.21 -7.67
N TYR A 173 6.44 30.76 -8.64
CA TYR A 173 5.42 31.77 -8.37
C TYR A 173 4.17 31.22 -7.65
N LEU A 174 3.89 29.92 -7.79
CA LEU A 174 2.73 29.26 -7.15
C LEU A 174 2.98 28.86 -5.71
N ILE A 175 4.24 28.73 -5.26
CA ILE A 175 4.64 28.33 -3.91
C ILE A 175 4.86 29.58 -3.04
#